data_c4d0b584776c426c7df7a4cbacb93f0e
#
_entry.id   c4d0b584776c426c7df7a4cbacb93f0e
#
_cell.length_a   1.000
_cell.length_b   1.000
_cell.length_c   1.000
_cell.angle_alpha   90.00
_cell.angle_beta   90.00
_cell.angle_gamma   90.00
#
_symmetry.space_group_name_H-M   'P 1'
#
loop_
_entity.id
_entity.type
_entity.pdbx_description
1 polymer ?
#
loop_
_entity_poly.entity_id
_entity_poly.type
_entity_poly.pdbx_seq_one_letter_code
_entity_poly.pdbx_strand_id
1 'polypeptide(L)'
;MLAGLTAVACNGRKEPDTTPAAPVKTDHAPTFVTLTKEQFNAVDIAFGKIGQQNLSTTVRASGHLEVPPQNKAQVSSYVGAVVRSIAVLQGSKVSKGQTLAVLEHPDFIKLQQEYLNEKNSLAFLEKEYERQKELAANDAGTGKMYQRAESEYLAGKSRLNALSGQLRVLSVNMAQLNRGRITSSITLKSPISGYVGKISANTGGYAEPNMPLFEILDNSRIHCDLLVYEKDIFKVKIGQKIHFTLTNMPDHQGEHEGKAIEGEIFGIDKTFEDGSKAIAVHARIKNENHQLIPGMYVNALIDVGQKMTTVVPSDAVFTSDGRQWVFIRNKTTGCKTHRECAAHESCAPSEYCKEHPQCEAHEQCGNERCQIHTDCEAHENCNIERNPDNYYFTMHEVRKGVSDLGFTEVSFVDPVPTDATVVSKGAFYLLSKSRTGGEMEAH
;
A
#
# COMPACT_ATOMS: atom_id res chain seq x y z
N MET A 1 -55.22 -15.71 -45.19
CA MET A 1 -55.06 -17.17 -45.37
C MET A 1 -53.84 -17.61 -44.60
N LEU A 2 -54.00 -18.43 -43.79
CA LEU A 2 -53.57 -19.53 -42.94
C LEU A 2 -52.68 -19.15 -41.77
N ALA A 3 -53.35 -19.32 -40.64
CA ALA A 3 -52.76 -19.35 -39.30
C ALA A 3 -51.95 -20.64 -39.10
N GLY A 4 -50.79 -20.55 -38.48
CA GLY A 4 -50.02 -21.68 -37.99
C GLY A 4 -49.71 -21.45 -36.50
N LEU A 5 -50.51 -22.04 -35.64
CA LEU A 5 -50.29 -22.18 -34.19
C LEU A 5 -49.21 -23.28 -34.01
N THR A 6 -48.10 -22.96 -33.39
CA THR A 6 -47.22 -23.95 -32.81
C THR A 6 -47.19 -23.81 -31.31
N ALA A 7 -47.75 -24.82 -30.64
CA ALA A 7 -47.71 -24.95 -29.18
C ALA A 7 -46.30 -25.32 -28.74
N VAL A 8 -45.73 -24.54 -27.83
CA VAL A 8 -44.49 -24.86 -27.13
C VAL A 8 -44.87 -25.48 -25.78
N ALA A 9 -44.50 -26.76 -25.63
CA ALA A 9 -44.63 -27.51 -24.39
C ALA A 9 -43.62 -27.02 -23.36
N CYS A 10 -44.11 -26.60 -22.21
CA CYS A 10 -43.30 -26.33 -21.03
C CYS A 10 -42.76 -27.64 -20.46
N ASN A 11 -41.45 -27.86 -20.61
CA ASN A 11 -40.72 -28.93 -19.93
C ASN A 11 -40.17 -28.39 -18.62
N GLY A 12 -40.82 -28.75 -17.50
CA GLY A 12 -40.42 -28.36 -16.14
C GLY A 12 -39.05 -28.97 -15.80
N ARG A 13 -38.01 -28.15 -15.76
CA ARG A 13 -36.72 -28.47 -15.16
C ARG A 13 -36.86 -28.37 -13.64
N LYS A 14 -36.80 -29.53 -12.97
CA LYS A 14 -36.60 -29.62 -11.52
C LYS A 14 -35.28 -28.94 -11.18
N GLU A 15 -35.30 -27.92 -10.36
CA GLU A 15 -34.13 -27.38 -9.69
C GLU A 15 -33.56 -28.45 -8.76
N PRO A 16 -32.22 -28.64 -8.71
CA PRO A 16 -31.61 -29.49 -7.70
C PRO A 16 -31.68 -28.79 -6.35
N ASP A 17 -32.30 -29.51 -5.40
CA ASP A 17 -32.34 -29.20 -3.97
C ASP A 17 -30.89 -29.00 -3.46
N THR A 18 -30.46 -27.76 -3.25
CA THR A 18 -29.22 -27.44 -2.55
C THR A 18 -29.50 -27.47 -1.05
N THR A 19 -29.53 -28.67 -0.50
CA THR A 19 -29.32 -28.84 0.96
C THR A 19 -27.93 -28.32 1.31
N PRO A 20 -27.77 -27.44 2.31
CA PRO A 20 -26.45 -27.02 2.76
C PRO A 20 -25.69 -28.26 3.23
N ALA A 21 -24.56 -28.55 2.62
CA ALA A 21 -23.66 -29.59 3.07
C ALA A 21 -23.27 -29.29 4.52
N ALA A 22 -23.58 -30.23 5.41
CA ALA A 22 -23.13 -30.21 6.78
C ALA A 22 -21.60 -30.07 6.81
N PRO A 23 -21.00 -29.35 7.79
CA PRO A 23 -19.57 -29.25 7.89
C PRO A 23 -18.96 -30.64 8.00
N VAL A 24 -18.12 -31.00 7.05
CA VAL A 24 -17.34 -32.22 7.08
C VAL A 24 -16.45 -32.16 8.32
N LYS A 25 -16.84 -32.86 9.38
CA LYS A 25 -15.95 -33.16 10.49
C LYS A 25 -14.85 -34.07 9.92
N THR A 26 -13.70 -33.50 9.64
CA THR A 26 -12.50 -34.30 9.40
C THR A 26 -12.06 -34.87 10.74
N ASP A 27 -12.42 -36.08 11.03
CA ASP A 27 -11.88 -36.88 12.13
C ASP A 27 -10.37 -37.10 11.87
N HIS A 28 -9.56 -36.21 12.36
CA HIS A 28 -8.16 -36.51 12.61
C HIS A 28 -8.02 -36.70 14.13
N ALA A 29 -7.98 -37.96 14.50
CA ALA A 29 -7.58 -38.32 15.88
C ALA A 29 -6.24 -37.66 16.17
N PRO A 30 -6.06 -37.00 17.33
CA PRO A 30 -4.82 -36.34 17.67
C PRO A 30 -3.69 -37.37 17.67
N THR A 31 -2.65 -37.10 16.85
CA THR A 31 -1.50 -37.99 16.75
C THR A 31 -0.68 -37.88 18.03
N PHE A 32 -0.64 -38.96 18.82
CA PHE A 32 0.14 -39.05 20.06
C PHE A 32 1.53 -39.59 19.75
N VAL A 33 2.52 -39.00 20.44
CA VAL A 33 3.91 -39.44 20.36
C VAL A 33 4.42 -39.67 21.78
N THR A 34 4.98 -40.85 22.01
CA THR A 34 5.57 -41.24 23.29
C THR A 34 7.08 -41.41 23.15
N LEU A 35 7.86 -40.77 24.02
CA LEU A 35 9.29 -40.97 24.16
C LEU A 35 9.61 -41.60 25.50
N THR A 36 10.50 -42.61 25.52
CA THR A 36 11.14 -43.07 26.74
C THR A 36 12.11 -42.01 27.26
N LYS A 37 12.46 -42.08 28.54
CA LYS A 37 13.40 -41.18 29.17
C LYS A 37 14.77 -41.17 28.48
N GLU A 38 15.23 -42.35 28.01
CA GLU A 38 16.47 -42.47 27.24
C GLU A 38 16.37 -41.75 25.88
N GLN A 39 15.28 -41.95 25.16
CA GLN A 39 15.02 -41.29 23.89
C GLN A 39 14.90 -39.77 24.03
N PHE A 40 14.21 -39.35 25.10
CA PHE A 40 14.09 -37.92 25.41
C PHE A 40 15.47 -37.27 25.70
N ASN A 41 16.30 -37.93 26.49
CA ASN A 41 17.64 -37.45 26.81
C ASN A 41 18.61 -37.49 25.62
N ALA A 42 18.38 -38.37 24.66
CA ALA A 42 19.21 -38.46 23.42
C ALA A 42 18.90 -37.38 22.38
N VAL A 43 17.73 -36.76 22.50
CA VAL A 43 17.27 -35.71 21.57
C VAL A 43 17.23 -34.39 22.31
N ASP A 44 17.84 -33.36 21.71
CA ASP A 44 17.84 -32.01 22.29
C ASP A 44 16.45 -31.35 22.11
N ILE A 45 15.51 -31.75 23.01
CA ILE A 45 14.16 -31.20 23.02
C ILE A 45 14.11 -30.00 23.96
N ALA A 46 13.79 -28.83 23.39
CA ALA A 46 13.52 -27.63 24.18
C ALA A 46 12.03 -27.31 24.20
N PHE A 47 11.63 -26.63 25.25
CA PHE A 47 10.24 -26.25 25.49
C PHE A 47 10.06 -24.73 25.47
N GLY A 48 8.91 -24.30 24.99
CA GLY A 48 8.44 -22.93 25.07
C GLY A 48 7.04 -22.89 25.71
N LYS A 49 6.62 -21.69 26.09
CA LYS A 49 5.28 -21.47 26.64
C LYS A 49 4.40 -20.85 25.60
N ILE A 50 3.11 -21.19 25.61
CA ILE A 50 2.08 -20.41 24.94
C ILE A 50 1.91 -19.13 25.73
N GLY A 51 1.98 -17.99 25.08
CA GLY A 51 1.87 -16.68 25.72
C GLY A 51 0.94 -15.76 24.95
N GLN A 52 0.63 -14.62 25.53
CA GLN A 52 0.02 -13.51 24.82
C GLN A 52 1.04 -12.38 24.72
N GLN A 53 1.29 -11.90 23.51
CA GLN A 53 2.21 -10.80 23.26
C GLN A 53 1.62 -9.82 22.25
N ASN A 54 2.07 -8.58 22.36
CA ASN A 54 1.81 -7.58 21.33
C ASN A 54 2.79 -7.78 20.18
N LEU A 55 2.30 -8.31 19.07
CA LEU A 55 3.09 -8.40 17.85
C LEU A 55 2.85 -7.18 16.96
N SER A 56 3.92 -6.66 16.38
CA SER A 56 3.83 -5.61 15.37
C SER A 56 3.19 -6.18 14.11
N THR A 57 2.10 -5.55 13.70
CA THR A 57 1.37 -5.97 12.50
C THR A 57 1.71 -5.01 11.36
N THR A 58 2.15 -5.56 10.24
CA THR A 58 2.46 -4.78 9.03
C THR A 58 1.59 -5.19 7.86
N VAL A 59 1.25 -4.25 7.02
CA VAL A 59 0.62 -4.50 5.71
C VAL A 59 1.67 -4.34 4.63
N ARG A 60 1.82 -5.35 3.79
CA ARG A 60 2.70 -5.29 2.63
C ARG A 60 1.99 -4.60 1.47
N ALA A 61 2.66 -3.62 0.88
CA ALA A 61 2.19 -2.92 -0.29
C ALA A 61 3.35 -2.75 -1.28
N SER A 62 3.05 -2.73 -2.55
CA SER A 62 3.99 -2.39 -3.61
C SER A 62 3.51 -1.15 -4.35
N GLY A 63 4.44 -0.42 -4.95
CA GLY A 63 4.09 0.80 -5.65
C GLY A 63 5.28 1.40 -6.38
N HIS A 64 5.20 2.69 -6.64
CA HIS A 64 6.26 3.40 -7.33
C HIS A 64 6.44 4.82 -6.75
N LEU A 65 7.61 5.38 -7.02
CA LEU A 65 7.91 6.75 -6.62
C LEU A 65 7.41 7.71 -7.67
N GLU A 66 6.73 8.78 -7.23
CA GLU A 66 6.23 9.83 -8.09
C GLU A 66 6.64 11.24 -7.62
N VAL A 67 6.64 12.17 -8.56
CA VAL A 67 6.79 13.61 -8.26
C VAL A 67 5.40 14.22 -8.19
N PRO A 68 5.07 14.95 -7.10
CA PRO A 68 3.80 15.66 -7.02
C PRO A 68 3.58 16.58 -8.21
N PRO A 69 2.34 16.74 -8.70
CA PRO A 69 2.04 17.60 -9.85
C PRO A 69 2.59 19.04 -9.73
N GLN A 70 2.69 19.58 -8.51
CA GLN A 70 3.25 20.91 -8.24
C GLN A 70 4.77 20.99 -8.47
N ASN A 71 5.45 19.85 -8.46
CA ASN A 71 6.90 19.73 -8.67
C ASN A 71 7.24 19.24 -10.10
N LYS A 72 6.24 19.12 -10.97
CA LYS A 72 6.36 18.76 -12.37
C LYS A 72 5.90 19.94 -13.24
N ALA A 73 6.71 20.38 -14.19
CA ALA A 73 6.34 21.44 -15.10
C ALA A 73 6.51 20.99 -16.54
N GLN A 74 5.45 21.19 -17.33
CA GLN A 74 5.49 21.08 -18.77
C GLN A 74 5.63 22.48 -19.35
N VAL A 75 6.64 22.68 -20.19
CA VAL A 75 6.95 23.96 -20.81
C VAL A 75 6.59 23.88 -22.30
N SER A 76 5.59 24.67 -22.69
CA SER A 76 5.09 24.77 -24.04
C SER A 76 5.23 26.20 -24.58
N SER A 77 5.08 26.38 -25.87
CA SER A 77 4.94 27.72 -26.48
C SER A 77 3.47 28.12 -26.55
N TYR A 78 3.18 29.42 -26.31
CA TYR A 78 1.84 30.00 -26.52
C TYR A 78 1.50 30.24 -27.98
N VAL A 79 2.52 30.39 -28.81
CA VAL A 79 2.37 30.64 -30.24
C VAL A 79 3.27 29.72 -31.04
N GLY A 80 2.84 29.35 -32.23
CA GLY A 80 3.67 28.57 -33.14
C GLY A 80 4.94 29.30 -33.52
N ALA A 81 6.08 28.62 -33.46
CA ALA A 81 7.36 29.22 -33.81
C ALA A 81 8.41 28.15 -34.17
N VAL A 82 9.44 28.52 -34.88
CA VAL A 82 10.57 27.65 -35.19
C VAL A 82 11.55 27.64 -34.01
N VAL A 83 12.00 26.46 -33.59
CA VAL A 83 13.02 26.31 -32.55
C VAL A 83 14.39 26.66 -33.15
N ARG A 84 14.91 27.83 -32.82
CA ARG A 84 16.21 28.29 -33.30
C ARG A 84 17.37 27.56 -32.66
N SER A 85 17.31 27.36 -31.34
CA SER A 85 18.32 26.64 -30.56
C SER A 85 17.76 26.10 -29.28
N ILE A 86 18.34 25.01 -28.78
CA ILE A 86 18.06 24.40 -27.47
C ILE A 86 19.29 24.60 -26.61
N ALA A 87 19.12 25.17 -25.41
CA ALA A 87 20.21 25.58 -24.53
C ALA A 87 20.48 24.54 -23.37
N VAL A 88 19.73 23.47 -23.34
CA VAL A 88 19.81 22.47 -22.26
C VAL A 88 19.84 21.04 -22.81
N LEU A 89 20.36 20.12 -22.03
CA LEU A 89 20.37 18.70 -22.35
C LEU A 89 19.40 17.94 -21.45
N GLN A 90 18.88 16.85 -21.94
CA GLN A 90 18.09 15.93 -21.11
C GLN A 90 18.93 15.42 -19.95
N GLY A 91 18.36 15.37 -18.74
CA GLY A 91 19.07 15.02 -17.50
C GLY A 91 19.84 16.19 -16.85
N SER A 92 20.01 17.34 -17.53
CA SER A 92 20.73 18.47 -16.92
C SER A 92 19.89 19.20 -15.88
N LYS A 93 20.55 19.75 -14.86
CA LYS A 93 19.92 20.57 -13.83
C LYS A 93 19.67 21.98 -14.37
N VAL A 94 18.48 22.53 -14.10
CA VAL A 94 18.07 23.88 -14.49
C VAL A 94 17.52 24.64 -13.30
N SER A 95 17.71 25.96 -13.31
CA SER A 95 17.15 26.87 -12.33
C SER A 95 15.89 27.55 -12.85
N LYS A 96 14.98 27.95 -11.96
CA LYS A 96 13.83 28.75 -12.33
C LYS A 96 14.24 30.02 -13.09
N GLY A 97 13.63 30.26 -14.24
CA GLY A 97 13.95 31.39 -15.12
C GLY A 97 15.11 31.14 -16.09
N GLN A 98 15.81 30.00 -16.02
CA GLN A 98 16.87 29.63 -16.97
C GLN A 98 16.27 29.42 -18.37
N THR A 99 16.98 29.86 -19.38
CA THR A 99 16.59 29.68 -20.81
C THR A 99 16.73 28.21 -21.19
N LEU A 100 15.67 27.62 -21.73
CA LEU A 100 15.62 26.24 -22.22
C LEU A 100 15.82 26.23 -23.77
N ALA A 101 15.14 27.12 -24.45
CA ALA A 101 15.22 27.27 -25.92
C ALA A 101 14.99 28.70 -26.36
N VAL A 102 15.39 28.97 -27.58
CA VAL A 102 15.09 30.20 -28.29
C VAL A 102 14.16 29.86 -29.45
N LEU A 103 13.02 30.53 -29.51
CA LEU A 103 12.01 30.39 -30.56
C LEU A 103 12.03 31.62 -31.46
N GLU A 104 11.80 31.44 -32.75
CA GLU A 104 11.81 32.51 -33.75
C GLU A 104 10.55 32.46 -34.59
N HIS A 105 9.90 33.65 -34.77
CA HIS A 105 8.77 33.81 -35.66
C HIS A 105 8.65 35.27 -36.13
N PRO A 106 8.32 35.54 -37.42
CA PRO A 106 8.13 36.90 -37.94
C PRO A 106 7.06 37.71 -37.20
N ASP A 107 6.01 37.08 -36.68
CA ASP A 107 4.94 37.78 -35.98
C ASP A 107 5.42 38.40 -34.64
N PHE A 108 6.54 37.95 -34.08
CA PHE A 108 7.14 38.62 -32.92
C PHE A 108 7.61 40.04 -33.26
N ILE A 109 8.12 40.23 -34.46
CA ILE A 109 8.51 41.56 -34.96
C ILE A 109 7.26 42.42 -35.13
N LYS A 110 6.23 41.89 -35.77
CA LYS A 110 4.98 42.60 -36.06
C LYS A 110 4.28 43.07 -34.78
N LEU A 111 4.14 42.20 -33.80
CA LEU A 111 3.51 42.55 -32.51
C LEU A 111 4.27 43.65 -31.75
N GLN A 112 5.61 43.61 -31.79
CA GLN A 112 6.44 44.66 -31.19
C GLN A 112 6.33 45.98 -31.91
N GLN A 113 6.25 45.96 -33.27
CA GLN A 113 6.01 47.13 -34.09
C GLN A 113 4.64 47.75 -33.79
N GLU A 114 3.59 46.95 -33.67
CA GLU A 114 2.25 47.42 -33.32
C GLU A 114 2.23 48.10 -31.93
N TYR A 115 2.92 47.51 -30.95
CA TYR A 115 3.08 48.13 -29.63
C TYR A 115 3.77 49.49 -29.67
N LEU A 116 4.88 49.59 -30.41
CA LEU A 116 5.61 50.88 -30.54
C LEU A 116 4.79 51.94 -31.29
N ASN A 117 4.04 51.54 -32.30
CA ASN A 117 3.15 52.48 -33.04
C ASN A 117 2.02 52.98 -32.13
N GLU A 118 1.36 52.09 -31.37
CA GLU A 118 0.29 52.49 -30.45
C GLU A 118 0.83 53.36 -29.32
N LYS A 119 2.06 53.08 -28.80
CA LYS A 119 2.71 53.88 -27.79
C LYS A 119 2.94 55.31 -28.27
N ASN A 120 3.42 55.48 -29.51
CA ASN A 120 3.64 56.81 -30.12
C ASN A 120 2.30 57.52 -30.37
N SER A 121 1.28 56.80 -30.85
CA SER A 121 -0.07 57.33 -31.04
C SER A 121 -0.69 57.78 -29.71
N LEU A 122 -0.54 56.99 -28.64
CA LEU A 122 -1.06 57.36 -27.33
C LEU A 122 -0.43 58.66 -26.79
N ALA A 123 0.86 58.87 -27.01
CA ALA A 123 1.54 60.12 -26.59
C ALA A 123 0.96 61.37 -27.29
N PHE A 124 0.49 61.23 -28.54
CA PHE A 124 -0.23 62.29 -29.24
C PHE A 124 -1.65 62.48 -28.68
N LEU A 125 -2.39 61.38 -28.49
CA LEU A 125 -3.77 61.42 -27.96
C LEU A 125 -3.81 62.02 -26.53
N GLU A 126 -2.81 61.73 -25.70
CA GLU A 126 -2.66 62.29 -24.35
C GLU A 126 -2.54 63.77 -24.38
N LYS A 127 -1.65 64.31 -25.23
CA LYS A 127 -1.48 65.78 -25.39
C LYS A 127 -2.75 66.46 -25.93
N GLU A 128 -3.45 65.80 -26.86
CA GLU A 128 -4.72 66.29 -27.41
C GLU A 128 -5.80 66.32 -26.34
N TYR A 129 -5.91 65.24 -25.54
CA TYR A 129 -6.83 65.18 -24.40
C TYR A 129 -6.55 66.28 -23.38
N GLU A 130 -5.29 66.48 -22.97
CA GLU A 130 -4.89 67.53 -22.04
C GLU A 130 -5.23 68.92 -22.60
N ARG A 131 -4.93 69.20 -23.91
CA ARG A 131 -5.28 70.43 -24.58
C ARG A 131 -6.80 70.71 -24.56
N GLN A 132 -7.61 69.72 -24.96
CA GLN A 132 -9.07 69.87 -24.99
C GLN A 132 -9.66 70.03 -23.59
N LYS A 133 -9.04 69.43 -22.58
CA LYS A 133 -9.41 69.58 -21.17
C LYS A 133 -9.17 71.00 -20.69
N GLU A 134 -8.03 71.60 -20.99
CA GLU A 134 -7.70 72.96 -20.65
C GLU A 134 -8.62 73.99 -21.37
N LEU A 135 -8.91 73.78 -22.68
CA LEU A 135 -9.84 74.60 -23.43
C LEU A 135 -11.28 74.54 -22.85
N ALA A 136 -11.74 73.37 -22.49
CA ALA A 136 -13.06 73.20 -21.86
C ALA A 136 -13.15 73.87 -20.50
N ALA A 137 -12.09 73.82 -19.69
CA ALA A 137 -12.02 74.45 -18.38
C ALA A 137 -12.02 75.97 -18.44
N ASN A 138 -11.60 76.57 -19.57
CA ASN A 138 -11.59 78.00 -19.83
C ASN A 138 -12.74 78.50 -20.71
N ASP A 139 -13.83 77.70 -20.86
CA ASP A 139 -15.00 77.99 -21.71
C ASP A 139 -14.61 78.31 -23.18
N ALA A 140 -13.42 77.95 -23.65
CA ALA A 140 -12.91 78.13 -25.00
C ALA A 140 -13.07 76.92 -25.93
N GLY A 141 -13.63 75.81 -25.42
CA GLY A 141 -13.84 74.57 -26.11
C GLY A 141 -15.29 74.04 -26.00
N THR A 142 -15.65 73.09 -26.85
CA THR A 142 -16.97 72.44 -26.74
C THR A 142 -16.85 71.14 -25.91
N GLY A 143 -17.81 70.86 -25.00
CA GLY A 143 -17.82 69.63 -24.22
C GLY A 143 -17.78 68.36 -25.13
N LYS A 144 -18.30 68.45 -26.34
CA LYS A 144 -18.24 67.32 -27.35
C LYS A 144 -16.81 67.03 -27.77
N MET A 145 -15.97 68.04 -27.98
CA MET A 145 -14.56 67.86 -28.37
C MET A 145 -13.74 67.26 -27.26
N TYR A 146 -13.98 67.70 -26.01
CA TYR A 146 -13.37 67.13 -24.82
C TYR A 146 -13.74 65.66 -24.64
N GLN A 147 -15.02 65.34 -24.67
CA GLN A 147 -15.49 63.94 -24.54
C GLN A 147 -14.94 63.02 -25.63
N ARG A 148 -14.80 63.55 -26.86
CA ARG A 148 -14.19 62.78 -27.95
C ARG A 148 -12.71 62.51 -27.71
N ALA A 149 -11.94 63.52 -27.33
CA ALA A 149 -10.51 63.39 -27.06
C ALA A 149 -10.26 62.46 -25.84
N GLU A 150 -11.08 62.54 -24.81
CA GLU A 150 -11.05 61.62 -23.69
C GLU A 150 -11.31 60.18 -24.10
N SER A 151 -12.36 59.94 -24.90
CA SER A 151 -12.70 58.60 -25.41
C SER A 151 -11.57 58.01 -26.25
N GLU A 152 -10.98 58.82 -27.18
CA GLU A 152 -9.87 58.37 -28.03
C GLU A 152 -8.61 58.07 -27.23
N TYR A 153 -8.28 58.87 -26.20
CA TYR A 153 -7.16 58.64 -25.29
C TYR A 153 -7.35 57.35 -24.47
N LEU A 154 -8.54 57.13 -23.85
CA LEU A 154 -8.84 55.96 -23.08
C LEU A 154 -8.82 54.69 -23.95
N ALA A 155 -9.33 54.76 -25.17
CA ALA A 155 -9.28 53.65 -26.11
C ALA A 155 -7.85 53.27 -26.50
N GLY A 156 -7.00 54.28 -26.81
CA GLY A 156 -5.57 54.08 -27.11
C GLY A 156 -4.82 53.46 -25.93
N LYS A 157 -5.09 53.98 -24.71
CA LYS A 157 -4.51 53.42 -23.47
C LYS A 157 -4.87 51.96 -23.26
N SER A 158 -6.11 51.60 -23.54
CA SER A 158 -6.58 50.22 -23.44
C SER A 158 -5.90 49.29 -24.44
N ARG A 159 -5.74 49.76 -25.72
CA ARG A 159 -5.03 48.97 -26.75
C ARG A 159 -3.57 48.79 -26.42
N LEU A 160 -2.86 49.85 -25.94
CA LEU A 160 -1.47 49.73 -25.51
C LEU A 160 -1.30 48.74 -24.34
N ASN A 161 -2.21 48.77 -23.35
CA ASN A 161 -2.18 47.85 -22.24
C ASN A 161 -2.38 46.39 -22.70
N ALA A 162 -3.30 46.13 -23.64
CA ALA A 162 -3.52 44.80 -24.20
C ALA A 162 -2.26 44.29 -24.94
N LEU A 163 -1.65 45.07 -25.80
CA LEU A 163 -0.41 44.71 -26.50
C LEU A 163 0.75 44.48 -25.53
N SER A 164 0.88 45.34 -24.51
CA SER A 164 1.87 45.17 -23.44
C SER A 164 1.68 43.83 -22.68
N GLY A 165 0.42 43.47 -22.39
CA GLY A 165 0.08 42.20 -21.80
C GLY A 165 0.52 41.01 -22.67
N GLN A 166 0.20 41.01 -23.96
CA GLN A 166 0.60 39.96 -24.90
C GLN A 166 2.13 39.82 -25.01
N LEU A 167 2.87 40.92 -25.09
CA LEU A 167 4.34 40.91 -25.16
C LEU A 167 4.98 40.37 -23.87
N ARG A 168 4.39 40.64 -22.70
CA ARG A 168 4.87 40.13 -21.41
C ARG A 168 4.67 38.59 -21.31
N VAL A 169 3.51 38.07 -21.77
CA VAL A 169 3.27 36.63 -21.84
C VAL A 169 4.33 35.95 -22.73
N LEU A 170 4.72 36.56 -23.82
CA LEU A 170 5.80 36.09 -24.70
C LEU A 170 7.21 36.32 -24.14
N SER A 171 7.33 36.82 -22.91
CA SER A 171 8.62 37.10 -22.26
C SER A 171 9.51 38.08 -23.01
N VAL A 172 8.93 38.99 -23.83
CA VAL A 172 9.66 40.05 -24.51
C VAL A 172 10.22 41.05 -23.47
N ASN A 173 11.47 41.46 -23.67
CA ASN A 173 12.10 42.44 -22.79
C ASN A 173 11.56 43.86 -23.12
N MET A 174 10.55 44.27 -22.34
CA MET A 174 9.89 45.59 -22.54
C MET A 174 10.84 46.78 -22.41
N ALA A 175 11.90 46.69 -21.58
CA ALA A 175 12.87 47.76 -21.45
C ALA A 175 13.71 47.95 -22.71
N GLN A 176 14.08 46.86 -23.40
CA GLN A 176 14.76 46.94 -24.68
C GLN A 176 13.83 47.40 -25.79
N LEU A 177 12.60 46.86 -25.82
CA LEU A 177 11.58 47.28 -26.79
C LEU A 177 11.28 48.77 -26.68
N ASN A 178 11.15 49.31 -25.50
CA ASN A 178 10.91 50.74 -25.27
C ASN A 178 12.06 51.65 -25.73
N ARG A 179 13.28 51.09 -25.93
CA ARG A 179 14.43 51.76 -26.56
C ARG A 179 14.51 51.54 -28.07
N GLY A 180 13.45 50.98 -28.70
CA GLY A 180 13.35 50.70 -30.12
C GLY A 180 14.06 49.40 -30.56
N ARG A 181 14.52 48.55 -29.68
CA ARG A 181 15.15 47.24 -30.02
C ARG A 181 14.10 46.19 -30.24
N ILE A 182 13.85 45.84 -31.50
CA ILE A 182 12.93 44.75 -31.87
C ILE A 182 13.73 43.46 -32.03
N THR A 183 13.16 42.33 -31.64
CA THR A 183 13.75 41.01 -31.82
C THR A 183 12.80 40.06 -32.56
N SER A 184 13.34 39.19 -33.42
CA SER A 184 12.61 38.12 -34.10
C SER A 184 12.43 36.88 -33.19
N SER A 185 13.11 36.86 -32.03
CA SER A 185 13.18 35.69 -31.19
C SER A 185 12.71 35.96 -29.75
N ILE A 186 12.13 34.93 -29.13
CA ILE A 186 11.76 34.90 -27.74
C ILE A 186 12.47 33.74 -27.04
N THR A 187 12.66 33.85 -25.73
CA THR A 187 13.27 32.83 -24.90
C THR A 187 12.22 32.06 -24.14
N LEU A 188 12.23 30.74 -24.27
CA LEU A 188 11.44 29.82 -23.45
C LEU A 188 12.21 29.51 -22.17
N LYS A 189 11.62 29.77 -21.02
CA LYS A 189 12.28 29.68 -19.72
C LYS A 189 11.65 28.61 -18.83
N SER A 190 12.45 28.01 -17.94
CA SER A 190 11.95 27.09 -16.94
C SER A 190 11.11 27.80 -15.87
N PRO A 191 9.88 27.36 -15.59
CA PRO A 191 9.04 27.92 -14.52
C PRO A 191 9.47 27.49 -13.12
N ILE A 192 10.19 26.35 -12.98
CA ILE A 192 10.69 25.78 -11.74
C ILE A 192 12.17 25.44 -11.83
N SER A 193 12.82 25.24 -10.71
CA SER A 193 14.14 24.61 -10.64
C SER A 193 13.97 23.08 -10.59
N GLY A 194 14.86 22.34 -11.23
CA GLY A 194 14.75 20.88 -11.28
C GLY A 194 15.69 20.27 -12.33
N TYR A 195 15.32 19.12 -12.84
CA TYR A 195 16.05 18.41 -13.89
C TYR A 195 15.22 18.34 -15.16
N VAL A 196 15.86 18.47 -16.29
CA VAL A 196 15.22 18.31 -17.61
C VAL A 196 14.89 16.84 -17.82
N GLY A 197 13.63 16.49 -17.81
CA GLY A 197 13.14 15.14 -18.10
C GLY A 197 13.14 14.88 -19.60
N LYS A 198 11.99 15.04 -20.25
CA LYS A 198 11.83 14.82 -21.68
C LYS A 198 12.01 16.13 -22.47
N ILE A 199 12.73 16.06 -23.58
CA ILE A 199 12.79 17.11 -24.60
C ILE A 199 12.09 16.57 -25.84
N SER A 200 10.97 17.22 -26.25
CA SER A 200 10.21 16.88 -27.46
C SER A 200 10.48 17.85 -28.62
N ALA A 201 11.32 18.88 -28.38
CA ALA A 201 11.69 19.87 -29.36
C ALA A 201 12.96 19.47 -30.13
N ASN A 202 13.05 19.82 -31.41
CA ASN A 202 14.25 19.68 -32.24
C ASN A 202 14.64 21.04 -32.79
N THR A 203 15.94 21.32 -32.90
CA THR A 203 16.45 22.54 -33.55
C THR A 203 16.02 22.57 -35.01
N GLY A 204 15.46 23.68 -35.46
CA GLY A 204 14.86 23.83 -36.80
C GLY A 204 13.42 23.28 -36.89
N GLY A 205 12.93 22.55 -35.90
CA GLY A 205 11.57 22.05 -35.86
C GLY A 205 10.55 23.14 -35.50
N TYR A 206 9.31 22.93 -35.90
CA TYR A 206 8.22 23.83 -35.56
C TYR A 206 7.60 23.44 -34.23
N ALA A 207 7.58 24.36 -33.29
CA ALA A 207 6.92 24.22 -32.01
C ALA A 207 5.44 24.61 -32.14
N GLU A 208 4.55 23.66 -32.02
CA GLU A 208 3.11 23.89 -32.05
C GLU A 208 2.63 24.55 -30.75
N PRO A 209 1.61 25.43 -30.81
CA PRO A 209 1.02 26.01 -29.62
C PRO A 209 0.51 24.93 -28.65
N ASN A 210 0.72 25.15 -27.38
CA ASN A 210 0.25 24.26 -26.26
C ASN A 210 0.80 22.81 -26.26
N MET A 211 1.68 22.46 -27.20
CA MET A 211 2.38 21.18 -27.18
C MET A 211 3.57 21.23 -26.19
N PRO A 212 3.73 20.28 -25.26
CA PRO A 212 4.87 20.27 -24.35
C PRO A 212 6.18 20.07 -25.11
N LEU A 213 7.10 21.02 -24.98
CA LEU A 213 8.44 20.98 -25.57
C LEU A 213 9.48 20.46 -24.59
N PHE A 214 9.32 20.79 -23.32
CA PHE A 214 10.19 20.36 -22.23
C PHE A 214 9.36 19.91 -21.05
N GLU A 215 9.86 18.91 -20.34
CA GLU A 215 9.38 18.47 -19.04
C GLU A 215 10.47 18.73 -18.00
N ILE A 216 10.13 19.43 -16.94
CA ILE A 216 11.05 19.73 -15.83
C ILE A 216 10.52 19.07 -14.59
N LEU A 217 11.36 18.31 -13.88
CA LEU A 217 11.03 17.53 -12.69
C LEU A 217 11.86 18.02 -11.51
N ASP A 218 11.21 18.46 -10.45
CA ASP A 218 11.85 18.73 -9.17
C ASP A 218 11.72 17.49 -8.28
N ASN A 219 12.77 16.69 -8.23
CA ASN A 219 12.83 15.46 -7.42
C ASN A 219 13.21 15.67 -5.96
N SER A 220 13.27 16.92 -5.49
CA SER A 220 13.49 17.22 -4.06
C SER A 220 12.34 16.74 -3.18
N ARG A 221 11.15 16.67 -3.73
CA ARG A 221 9.92 16.20 -3.08
C ARG A 221 9.32 15.06 -3.87
N ILE A 222 9.68 13.86 -3.47
CA ILE A 222 9.12 12.62 -4.02
C ILE A 222 8.13 12.07 -3.00
N HIS A 223 7.05 11.48 -3.47
CA HIS A 223 6.16 10.65 -2.67
C HIS A 223 6.11 9.24 -3.27
N CYS A 224 5.63 8.32 -2.46
CA CYS A 224 5.44 6.94 -2.84
C CYS A 224 3.94 6.68 -2.99
N ASP A 225 3.52 6.17 -4.12
CA ASP A 225 2.16 5.72 -4.38
C ASP A 225 2.12 4.21 -4.23
N LEU A 226 1.54 3.77 -3.10
CA LEU A 226 1.46 2.39 -2.70
C LEU A 226 0.08 1.84 -3.02
N LEU A 227 0.01 0.65 -3.59
CA LEU A 227 -1.22 -0.06 -3.86
C LEU A 227 -1.55 -0.99 -2.70
N VAL A 228 -2.60 -0.67 -1.96
CA VAL A 228 -3.11 -1.47 -0.85
C VAL A 228 -4.42 -2.13 -1.25
N TYR A 229 -4.48 -3.46 -1.13
CA TYR A 229 -5.67 -4.22 -1.48
C TYR A 229 -6.84 -3.98 -0.51
N GLU A 230 -8.07 -4.13 -1.02
CA GLU A 230 -9.34 -3.93 -0.29
C GLU A 230 -9.37 -4.61 1.09
N LYS A 231 -8.86 -5.85 1.20
CA LYS A 231 -8.83 -6.63 2.46
C LYS A 231 -8.02 -5.96 3.58
N ASP A 232 -7.05 -5.09 3.23
CA ASP A 232 -6.11 -4.51 4.19
C ASP A 232 -6.29 -3.00 4.36
N ILE A 233 -7.04 -2.33 3.46
CA ILE A 233 -7.17 -0.85 3.45
C ILE A 233 -7.76 -0.29 4.75
N PHE A 234 -8.68 -1.00 5.40
CA PHE A 234 -9.29 -0.55 6.65
C PHE A 234 -8.32 -0.53 7.84
N LYS A 235 -7.16 -1.20 7.72
CA LYS A 235 -6.09 -1.18 8.71
C LYS A 235 -5.16 0.02 8.53
N VAL A 236 -5.14 0.62 7.33
CA VAL A 236 -4.25 1.71 6.95
C VAL A 236 -4.88 3.05 7.30
N LYS A 237 -4.09 3.93 7.93
CA LYS A 237 -4.52 5.26 8.38
C LYS A 237 -3.47 6.31 8.06
N ILE A 238 -3.91 7.54 7.86
CA ILE A 238 -3.01 8.70 7.74
C ILE A 238 -2.18 8.84 9.03
N GLY A 239 -0.90 9.17 8.86
CA GLY A 239 0.07 9.33 9.94
C GLY A 239 0.82 8.04 10.31
N GLN A 240 0.49 6.90 9.73
CA GLN A 240 1.25 5.67 9.93
C GLN A 240 2.62 5.74 9.25
N LYS A 241 3.61 5.13 9.91
CA LYS A 241 4.94 4.97 9.35
C LYS A 241 4.99 3.86 8.32
N ILE A 242 5.81 4.06 7.32
CA ILE A 242 6.13 3.05 6.32
C ILE A 242 7.65 2.84 6.28
N HIS A 243 8.04 1.62 6.02
CA HIS A 243 9.40 1.23 5.74
C HIS A 243 9.42 0.62 4.34
N PHE A 244 10.19 1.18 3.43
CA PHE A 244 10.25 0.64 2.08
C PHE A 244 11.67 0.33 1.64
N THR A 245 11.77 -0.67 0.78
CA THR A 245 13.01 -1.08 0.13
C THR A 245 12.88 -0.90 -1.37
N LEU A 246 13.95 -0.46 -2.01
CA LEU A 246 14.02 -0.39 -3.46
C LEU A 246 14.29 -1.78 -4.02
N THR A 247 13.51 -2.20 -5.00
CA THR A 247 13.60 -3.56 -5.58
C THR A 247 14.94 -3.82 -6.30
N ASN A 248 15.65 -2.77 -6.71
CA ASN A 248 16.84 -2.83 -7.57
C ASN A 248 18.13 -2.34 -6.91
N MET A 249 18.21 -2.23 -5.57
CA MET A 249 19.52 -2.03 -4.94
C MET A 249 20.21 -3.39 -4.87
N PRO A 250 21.38 -3.55 -5.53
CA PRO A 250 22.18 -4.76 -5.37
C PRO A 250 22.59 -4.88 -3.90
N ASP A 251 22.42 -6.08 -3.33
CA ASP A 251 23.01 -6.46 -2.06
C ASP A 251 24.54 -6.30 -2.18
N HIS A 252 25.04 -5.11 -1.88
CA HIS A 252 26.47 -4.94 -1.68
C HIS A 252 26.83 -5.61 -0.36
N GLN A 253 27.48 -6.76 -0.53
CA GLN A 253 28.12 -7.58 0.49
C GLN A 253 28.45 -6.83 1.79
N GLY A 254 27.74 -7.14 2.85
CA GLY A 254 28.29 -7.22 4.19
C GLY A 254 28.10 -6.06 5.15
N GLU A 255 27.62 -4.85 4.77
CA GLU A 255 27.52 -3.73 5.74
C GLU A 255 26.25 -2.87 5.67
N HIS A 256 25.35 -3.12 4.76
CA HIS A 256 24.03 -2.49 4.76
C HIS A 256 22.97 -3.57 4.51
N GLU A 257 22.45 -4.19 5.58
CA GLU A 257 21.03 -4.61 5.58
C GLU A 257 20.27 -3.44 4.99
N GLY A 258 19.64 -3.61 3.81
CA GLY A 258 19.09 -2.56 2.98
C GLY A 258 18.38 -1.51 3.84
N LYS A 259 19.01 -0.33 3.96
CA LYS A 259 18.56 0.70 4.89
C LYS A 259 17.13 1.04 4.50
N ALA A 260 16.19 0.51 5.25
CA ALA A 260 14.78 0.76 5.01
C ALA A 260 14.57 2.28 5.06
N ILE A 261 14.06 2.83 3.98
CA ILE A 261 13.78 4.25 3.90
C ILE A 261 12.46 4.48 4.61
N GLU A 262 12.46 5.38 5.59
CA GLU A 262 11.25 5.71 6.33
C GLU A 262 10.42 6.76 5.60
N GLY A 263 9.12 6.57 5.68
CA GLY A 263 8.12 7.52 5.20
C GLY A 263 6.90 7.57 6.11
N GLU A 264 5.97 8.46 5.77
CA GLU A 264 4.72 8.67 6.51
C GLU A 264 3.56 8.81 5.54
N ILE A 265 2.47 8.12 5.80
CA ILE A 265 1.24 8.20 5.00
C ILE A 265 0.58 9.56 5.23
N PHE A 266 0.34 10.30 4.14
CA PHE A 266 -0.35 11.58 4.19
C PHE A 266 -1.69 11.59 3.44
N GLY A 267 -1.96 10.60 2.60
CA GLY A 267 -3.19 10.51 1.83
C GLY A 267 -3.60 9.07 1.54
N ILE A 268 -4.90 8.84 1.42
CA ILE A 268 -5.51 7.57 1.02
C ILE A 268 -6.64 7.93 0.06
N ASP A 269 -6.59 7.41 -1.15
CA ASP A 269 -7.62 7.62 -2.16
C ASP A 269 -8.95 7.01 -1.75
N LYS A 270 -10.01 7.52 -2.33
CA LYS A 270 -11.38 7.03 -2.08
C LYS A 270 -11.96 6.26 -3.26
N THR A 271 -11.13 5.98 -4.25
CA THR A 271 -11.46 5.23 -5.46
C THR A 271 -10.47 4.08 -5.63
N PHE A 272 -10.94 3.01 -6.23
CA PHE A 272 -10.06 1.92 -6.64
C PHE A 272 -9.27 2.35 -7.87
N GLU A 273 -8.02 1.89 -7.94
CA GLU A 273 -7.19 2.05 -9.12
C GLU A 273 -7.76 1.24 -10.29
N ASP A 274 -7.70 1.83 -11.49
CA ASP A 274 -8.32 1.26 -12.69
C ASP A 274 -7.87 -0.19 -12.95
N GLY A 275 -8.85 -1.10 -13.05
CA GLY A 275 -8.62 -2.51 -13.31
C GLY A 275 -8.07 -3.33 -12.14
N SER A 276 -7.95 -2.75 -10.94
CA SER A 276 -7.46 -3.43 -9.74
C SER A 276 -8.45 -3.33 -8.56
N LYS A 277 -8.30 -4.24 -7.57
CA LYS A 277 -8.97 -4.14 -6.27
C LYS A 277 -8.08 -3.47 -5.22
N ALA A 278 -7.24 -2.56 -5.66
CA ALA A 278 -6.32 -1.83 -4.80
C ALA A 278 -6.68 -0.34 -4.75
N ILE A 279 -6.34 0.29 -3.67
CA ILE A 279 -6.52 1.72 -3.43
C ILE A 279 -5.13 2.33 -3.29
N ALA A 280 -4.91 3.48 -3.92
CA ALA A 280 -3.64 4.20 -3.80
C ALA A 280 -3.51 4.85 -2.42
N VAL A 281 -2.37 4.64 -1.80
CA VAL A 281 -1.97 5.22 -0.51
C VAL A 281 -0.71 6.01 -0.73
N HIS A 282 -0.78 7.30 -0.45
CA HIS A 282 0.31 8.24 -0.70
C HIS A 282 1.15 8.44 0.56
N ALA A 283 2.45 8.19 0.45
CA ALA A 283 3.39 8.35 1.54
C ALA A 283 4.49 9.34 1.20
N ARG A 284 4.76 10.27 2.10
CA ARG A 284 5.82 11.27 1.99
C ARG A 284 7.16 10.64 2.34
N ILE A 285 8.16 10.92 1.53
CA ILE A 285 9.52 10.42 1.67
C ILE A 285 10.49 11.59 1.63
N LYS A 286 11.56 11.52 2.39
CA LYS A 286 12.67 12.45 2.32
C LYS A 286 13.70 11.97 1.30
N ASN A 287 13.93 12.77 0.25
CA ASN A 287 14.95 12.51 -0.77
C ASN A 287 16.10 13.54 -0.66
N GLU A 288 16.75 13.59 0.50
CA GLU A 288 17.78 14.59 0.80
C GLU A 288 18.98 14.52 -0.16
N ASN A 289 19.32 13.34 -0.63
CA ASN A 289 20.46 13.10 -1.53
C ASN A 289 20.08 13.06 -3.01
N HIS A 290 18.83 13.31 -3.39
CA HIS A 290 18.32 13.23 -4.76
C HIS A 290 18.61 11.90 -5.50
N GLN A 291 18.85 10.82 -4.75
CA GLN A 291 19.16 9.49 -5.31
C GLN A 291 17.89 8.74 -5.74
N LEU A 292 16.75 9.08 -5.15
CA LEU A 292 15.47 8.50 -5.52
C LEU A 292 14.99 9.16 -6.82
N ILE A 293 14.64 8.34 -7.79
CA ILE A 293 14.21 8.76 -9.12
C ILE A 293 12.73 8.40 -9.30
N PRO A 294 11.91 9.31 -9.84
CA PRO A 294 10.51 8.99 -10.17
C PRO A 294 10.41 7.78 -11.09
N GLY A 295 9.41 6.93 -10.86
CA GLY A 295 9.21 5.69 -11.59
C GLY A 295 9.92 4.46 -11.00
N MET A 296 10.74 4.61 -9.95
CA MET A 296 11.31 3.46 -9.25
C MET A 296 10.22 2.67 -8.53
N TYR A 297 10.27 1.35 -8.65
CA TYR A 297 9.39 0.43 -7.92
C TYR A 297 9.89 0.21 -6.49
N VAL A 298 8.94 0.17 -5.57
CA VAL A 298 9.20 -0.01 -4.15
C VAL A 298 8.30 -1.09 -3.56
N ASN A 299 8.84 -1.83 -2.58
CA ASN A 299 8.08 -2.68 -1.69
C ASN A 299 8.07 -2.04 -0.30
N ALA A 300 6.90 -1.82 0.25
CA ALA A 300 6.70 -1.15 1.53
C ALA A 300 6.04 -2.05 2.56
N LEU A 301 6.42 -1.86 3.81
CA LEU A 301 5.77 -2.39 4.99
C LEU A 301 5.13 -1.20 5.72
N ILE A 302 3.82 -1.18 5.79
CA ILE A 302 3.03 -0.17 6.49
C ILE A 302 2.83 -0.68 7.92
N ASP A 303 3.26 0.07 8.92
CA ASP A 303 3.01 -0.24 10.32
C ASP A 303 1.54 0.07 10.66
N VAL A 304 0.75 -0.96 10.87
CA VAL A 304 -0.67 -0.81 11.22
C VAL A 304 -0.93 -0.99 12.72
N GLY A 305 0.13 -1.03 13.53
CA GLY A 305 0.09 -1.06 14.97
C GLY A 305 0.39 -2.44 15.56
N GLN A 306 0.07 -2.59 16.84
CA GLN A 306 0.30 -3.81 17.59
C GLN A 306 -1.01 -4.51 17.89
N LYS A 307 -1.00 -5.84 17.83
CA LYS A 307 -2.14 -6.68 18.17
C LYS A 307 -1.72 -7.65 19.26
N MET A 308 -2.46 -7.66 20.38
CA MET A 308 -2.30 -8.69 21.39
C MET A 308 -2.86 -9.99 20.85
N THR A 309 -2.03 -11.01 20.78
CA THR A 309 -2.40 -12.30 20.18
C THR A 309 -1.68 -13.44 20.88
N THR A 310 -2.22 -14.66 20.71
CA THR A 310 -1.60 -15.87 21.23
C THR A 310 -0.37 -16.20 20.39
N VAL A 311 0.76 -16.36 21.05
CA VAL A 311 2.04 -16.62 20.42
C VAL A 311 2.71 -17.88 20.94
N VAL A 312 3.49 -18.48 20.07
CA VAL A 312 4.45 -19.54 20.41
C VAL A 312 5.83 -19.16 19.88
N PRO A 313 6.93 -19.70 20.40
CA PRO A 313 8.24 -19.54 19.77
C PRO A 313 8.18 -19.96 18.30
N SER A 314 8.81 -19.19 17.40
CA SER A 314 8.70 -19.43 15.96
C SER A 314 9.15 -20.82 15.54
N ASP A 315 10.16 -21.36 16.25
CA ASP A 315 10.72 -22.69 15.99
C ASP A 315 9.78 -23.83 16.45
N ALA A 316 8.73 -23.52 17.22
CA ALA A 316 7.75 -24.50 17.63
C ALA A 316 6.75 -24.87 16.52
N VAL A 317 6.60 -24.01 15.52
CA VAL A 317 5.66 -24.21 14.40
C VAL A 317 6.36 -24.88 13.24
N PHE A 318 5.89 -26.08 12.86
CA PHE A 318 6.41 -26.79 11.70
C PHE A 318 5.30 -27.10 10.70
N THR A 319 5.70 -27.39 9.46
CA THR A 319 4.76 -27.70 8.37
C THR A 319 4.85 -29.18 8.03
N SER A 320 3.71 -29.87 8.00
CA SER A 320 3.58 -31.24 7.52
C SER A 320 2.30 -31.36 6.69
N ASP A 321 2.41 -32.00 5.52
CA ASP A 321 1.29 -32.28 4.61
C ASP A 321 0.49 -31.01 4.23
N GLY A 322 1.21 -29.87 4.06
CA GLY A 322 0.63 -28.58 3.70
C GLY A 322 -0.10 -27.84 4.82
N ARG A 323 -0.11 -28.40 6.04
CA ARG A 323 -0.70 -27.81 7.24
C ARG A 323 0.37 -27.46 8.26
N GLN A 324 0.03 -26.63 9.23
CA GLN A 324 0.94 -26.18 10.26
C GLN A 324 0.55 -26.77 11.61
N TRP A 325 1.57 -27.20 12.34
CA TRP A 325 1.41 -28.00 13.55
C TRP A 325 2.33 -27.53 14.64
N VAL A 326 1.94 -27.80 15.89
CA VAL A 326 2.78 -27.67 17.08
C VAL A 326 2.65 -28.95 17.92
N PHE A 327 3.74 -29.36 18.57
CA PHE A 327 3.69 -30.40 19.58
C PHE A 327 3.49 -29.79 20.96
N ILE A 328 2.51 -30.30 21.70
CA ILE A 328 2.23 -29.93 23.09
C ILE A 328 2.65 -31.08 23.99
N ARG A 329 3.39 -30.74 25.04
CA ARG A 329 3.74 -31.68 26.07
C ARG A 329 2.54 -31.91 26.98
N ASN A 330 2.09 -33.16 27.11
CA ASN A 330 1.08 -33.55 28.07
C ASN A 330 1.73 -33.78 29.44
N LYS A 331 1.10 -33.30 30.51
CA LYS A 331 1.56 -33.56 31.86
C LYS A 331 1.48 -35.08 32.15
N THR A 332 2.54 -35.62 32.69
CA THR A 332 2.68 -37.07 33.02
C THR A 332 1.91 -37.50 34.27
N THR A 333 0.89 -36.79 34.67
CA THR A 333 0.01 -37.28 35.74
C THR A 333 -0.81 -38.43 35.18
N GLY A 334 -0.30 -39.63 35.32
CA GLY A 334 -1.10 -40.82 35.09
C GLY A 334 -2.33 -40.76 35.97
N CYS A 335 -3.49 -41.12 35.43
CA CYS A 335 -4.66 -41.36 36.25
C CYS A 335 -4.35 -42.54 37.19
N LYS A 336 -3.87 -42.27 38.38
CA LYS A 336 -3.72 -43.32 39.43
C LYS A 336 -5.06 -43.69 40.02
N THR A 337 -6.00 -42.76 40.01
CA THR A 337 -7.39 -42.99 40.43
C THR A 337 -8.30 -42.11 39.57
N HIS A 338 -9.53 -42.51 39.38
CA HIS A 338 -10.57 -41.78 38.64
C HIS A 338 -10.73 -40.31 39.13
N ARG A 339 -10.31 -40.00 40.35
CA ARG A 339 -10.36 -38.68 41.02
C ARG A 339 -9.31 -37.71 40.52
N GLU A 340 -8.21 -38.17 39.91
CA GLU A 340 -7.09 -37.35 39.42
C GLU A 340 -7.11 -37.12 37.91
N CYS A 341 -8.14 -37.65 37.23
CA CYS A 341 -8.29 -37.43 35.78
C CYS A 341 -8.93 -36.07 35.51
N ALA A 342 -8.27 -35.21 34.71
CA ALA A 342 -8.82 -33.92 34.32
C ALA A 342 -10.18 -34.05 33.60
N ALA A 343 -10.47 -35.20 33.00
CA ALA A 343 -11.77 -35.52 32.40
C ALA A 343 -12.89 -35.69 33.47
N HIS A 344 -12.55 -35.91 34.72
CA HIS A 344 -13.55 -36.05 35.80
C HIS A 344 -14.10 -34.68 36.24
N GLU A 345 -13.34 -33.60 36.08
CA GLU A 345 -13.83 -32.23 36.38
C GLU A 345 -14.85 -31.71 35.33
N SER A 346 -14.81 -32.25 34.13
CA SER A 346 -15.76 -31.92 33.07
C SER A 346 -16.99 -32.84 33.01
N CYS A 347 -16.97 -33.98 33.65
CA CYS A 347 -18.15 -34.82 33.83
C CYS A 347 -19.01 -34.21 34.95
N ALA A 348 -19.99 -33.40 34.63
CA ALA A 348 -21.03 -33.05 35.58
C ALA A 348 -21.62 -34.36 36.14
N PRO A 349 -21.78 -34.50 37.49
CA PRO A 349 -22.35 -35.69 38.06
C PRO A 349 -23.72 -35.90 37.44
N SER A 350 -23.87 -36.95 36.62
CA SER A 350 -25.16 -37.35 36.12
C SER A 350 -26.06 -37.69 37.34
N GLU A 351 -27.35 -37.45 37.21
CA GLU A 351 -28.30 -37.81 38.30
C GLU A 351 -28.14 -39.25 38.74
N TYR A 352 -27.64 -40.10 37.85
CA TYR A 352 -27.34 -41.49 38.13
C TYR A 352 -26.21 -41.71 39.18
N CYS A 353 -25.20 -40.86 39.21
CA CYS A 353 -24.11 -40.90 40.22
C CYS A 353 -24.60 -40.45 41.61
N LYS A 354 -25.68 -39.67 41.70
CA LYS A 354 -26.29 -39.21 42.96
C LYS A 354 -27.09 -40.32 43.63
N GLU A 355 -27.67 -41.25 42.88
CA GLU A 355 -28.49 -42.35 43.41
C GLU A 355 -27.70 -43.60 43.81
N HIS A 356 -26.40 -43.67 43.48
CA HIS A 356 -25.55 -44.82 43.78
C HIS A 356 -24.31 -44.39 44.57
N PRO A 357 -24.43 -44.24 45.91
CA PRO A 357 -23.33 -43.84 46.83
C PRO A 357 -22.14 -44.81 46.83
N GLN A 358 -22.29 -45.99 46.28
CA GLN A 358 -21.21 -47.01 46.16
C GLN A 358 -20.22 -46.66 45.00
N CYS A 359 -20.48 -45.66 44.21
CA CYS A 359 -19.52 -45.13 43.21
C CYS A 359 -18.34 -44.37 43.85
N GLU A 360 -18.35 -44.12 45.16
CA GLU A 360 -17.22 -43.49 45.85
C GLU A 360 -16.00 -44.44 46.03
N ALA A 361 -16.20 -45.74 45.85
CA ALA A 361 -15.13 -46.75 46.04
C ALA A 361 -14.73 -47.33 44.67
N HIS A 362 -14.21 -46.53 43.77
CA HIS A 362 -13.72 -46.96 42.45
C HIS A 362 -12.44 -47.82 42.48
N GLU A 363 -12.04 -48.36 43.62
CA GLU A 363 -10.95 -49.33 43.69
C GLU A 363 -11.24 -50.68 42.99
N GLN A 364 -12.48 -50.92 42.55
CA GLN A 364 -12.89 -52.15 41.84
C GLN A 364 -13.52 -52.00 40.47
N CYS A 365 -13.32 -50.89 39.79
CA CYS A 365 -13.67 -50.79 38.37
C CYS A 365 -12.65 -51.53 37.49
N GLY A 366 -12.44 -52.79 37.73
CA GLY A 366 -11.81 -53.73 36.82
C GLY A 366 -12.87 -54.31 35.87
N ASN A 367 -12.76 -53.99 34.64
CA ASN A 367 -13.13 -54.68 33.39
C ASN A 367 -14.61 -54.95 33.02
N GLU A 368 -15.60 -55.06 33.86
CA GLU A 368 -16.94 -55.44 33.35
C GLU A 368 -18.09 -54.51 33.78
N ARG A 369 -17.92 -53.62 34.76
CA ARG A 369 -18.99 -52.73 35.21
C ARG A 369 -18.91 -51.28 34.68
N CYS A 370 -17.81 -50.91 34.06
CA CYS A 370 -17.69 -49.62 33.37
C CYS A 370 -18.41 -49.55 32.00
N GLN A 371 -18.99 -50.66 31.51
CA GLN A 371 -19.79 -50.68 30.29
C GLN A 371 -21.09 -49.86 30.36
N ILE A 372 -21.48 -49.39 31.54
CA ILE A 372 -22.69 -48.58 31.71
C ILE A 372 -22.43 -47.09 31.35
N HIS A 373 -21.17 -46.66 31.21
CA HIS A 373 -20.79 -45.31 30.80
C HIS A 373 -20.28 -45.26 29.36
N THR A 374 -20.98 -45.92 28.44
CA THR A 374 -20.63 -46.01 27.03
C THR A 374 -20.65 -44.65 26.29
N ASP A 375 -21.17 -43.60 26.90
CA ASP A 375 -21.26 -42.27 26.30
C ASP A 375 -20.17 -41.28 26.78
N CYS A 376 -19.19 -41.74 27.56
CA CYS A 376 -18.10 -40.92 28.03
C CYS A 376 -16.89 -41.11 27.10
N GLU A 377 -16.72 -40.26 26.10
CA GLU A 377 -15.55 -40.20 25.19
C GLU A 377 -14.21 -40.11 25.95
N ALA A 378 -14.25 -39.81 27.24
CA ALA A 378 -13.08 -39.72 28.09
C ALA A 378 -12.47 -41.07 28.48
N HIS A 379 -13.18 -42.18 28.28
CA HIS A 379 -12.69 -43.51 28.68
C HIS A 379 -11.62 -44.11 27.78
N GLU A 380 -11.61 -43.75 26.49
CA GLU A 380 -10.54 -44.20 25.57
C GLU A 380 -9.15 -43.67 25.96
N ASN A 381 -9.09 -42.52 26.64
CA ASN A 381 -7.84 -41.93 27.09
C ASN A 381 -7.37 -42.41 28.48
N CYS A 382 -8.23 -43.03 29.26
CA CYS A 382 -7.88 -43.56 30.61
C CYS A 382 -7.24 -44.96 30.58
N ASN A 383 -7.41 -45.71 29.50
CA ASN A 383 -6.86 -47.08 29.36
C ASN A 383 -5.40 -47.16 28.95
N ILE A 384 -4.75 -46.01 28.66
CA ILE A 384 -3.32 -46.00 28.40
C ILE A 384 -2.61 -45.96 29.77
N GLU A 385 -2.05 -47.07 30.22
CA GLU A 385 -1.08 -47.12 31.33
C GLU A 385 0.10 -46.16 30.94
N ARG A 386 0.01 -44.91 31.41
CA ARG A 386 1.09 -43.95 31.16
C ARG A 386 2.23 -44.26 32.11
N ASN A 387 3.29 -44.82 31.55
CA ASN A 387 4.53 -45.03 32.31
C ASN A 387 5.08 -43.67 32.79
N PRO A 388 5.28 -43.44 34.11
CA PRO A 388 5.78 -42.19 34.65
C PRO A 388 7.16 -41.80 34.12
N ASP A 389 7.90 -42.75 33.57
CA ASP A 389 9.22 -42.51 32.97
C ASP A 389 9.16 -42.06 31.50
N ASN A 390 7.98 -41.97 30.90
CA ASN A 390 7.80 -41.58 29.53
C ASN A 390 7.32 -40.14 29.37
N TYR A 391 7.70 -39.50 28.26
CA TYR A 391 7.23 -38.18 27.86
C TYR A 391 6.19 -38.33 26.75
N TYR A 392 5.06 -37.65 26.93
CA TYR A 392 3.91 -37.73 26.04
C TYR A 392 3.71 -36.38 25.33
N PHE A 393 3.51 -36.44 24.02
CA PHE A 393 3.30 -35.26 23.16
C PHE A 393 2.06 -35.48 22.29
N THR A 394 1.30 -34.40 22.11
CA THR A 394 0.14 -34.38 21.17
C THR A 394 0.41 -33.37 20.08
N MET A 395 0.08 -33.73 18.84
CA MET A 395 0.18 -32.85 17.72
C MET A 395 -1.11 -32.08 17.54
N HIS A 396 -1.03 -30.73 17.52
CA HIS A 396 -2.17 -29.84 17.34
C HIS A 396 -2.02 -29.01 16.08
N GLU A 397 -3.10 -28.93 15.28
CA GLU A 397 -3.14 -28.09 14.08
C GLU A 397 -3.27 -26.63 14.49
N VAL A 398 -2.46 -25.76 13.85
CA VAL A 398 -2.48 -24.32 14.08
C VAL A 398 -2.56 -23.58 12.76
N ARG A 399 -3.21 -22.43 12.80
CA ARG A 399 -3.13 -21.44 11.73
C ARG A 399 -2.09 -20.40 12.11
N LYS A 400 -1.03 -20.31 11.32
CA LYS A 400 0.05 -19.35 11.52
C LYS A 400 -0.39 -17.96 11.09
N GLY A 401 -0.17 -16.95 11.95
CA GLY A 401 -0.33 -15.54 11.65
C GLY A 401 1.02 -14.84 11.46
N VAL A 402 1.13 -13.65 12.05
CA VAL A 402 2.32 -12.81 11.99
C VAL A 402 3.44 -13.40 12.85
N SER A 403 4.70 -13.24 12.38
CA SER A 403 5.90 -13.59 13.18
C SER A 403 6.71 -12.33 13.42
N ASP A 404 7.12 -12.12 14.68
CA ASP A 404 7.90 -10.97 15.12
C ASP A 404 8.75 -11.36 16.34
N LEU A 405 10.00 -10.84 16.40
CA LEU A 405 10.92 -11.02 17.55
C LEU A 405 11.07 -12.47 18.05
N GLY A 406 11.07 -13.46 17.15
CA GLY A 406 11.24 -14.87 17.50
C GLY A 406 9.96 -15.56 17.97
N PHE A 407 8.83 -14.89 17.95
CA PHE A 407 7.51 -15.42 18.23
C PHE A 407 6.62 -15.41 17.01
N THR A 408 5.69 -16.36 16.96
CA THR A 408 4.72 -16.51 15.88
C THR A 408 3.31 -16.54 16.45
N GLU A 409 2.42 -15.70 15.90
CA GLU A 409 0.99 -15.76 16.17
C GLU A 409 0.43 -17.09 15.71
N VAL A 410 -0.33 -17.75 16.58
CA VAL A 410 -1.02 -18.99 16.27
C VAL A 410 -2.47 -18.96 16.72
N SER A 411 -3.34 -19.53 15.88
CA SER A 411 -4.71 -19.85 16.24
C SER A 411 -4.86 -21.37 16.25
N PHE A 412 -5.09 -21.95 17.39
CA PHE A 412 -5.32 -23.39 17.50
C PHE A 412 -6.66 -23.75 16.87
N VAL A 413 -6.70 -24.87 16.13
CA VAL A 413 -7.93 -25.41 15.55
C VAL A 413 -8.76 -26.08 16.65
N ASP A 414 -8.08 -26.83 17.53
CA ASP A 414 -8.68 -27.46 18.71
C ASP A 414 -8.35 -26.68 19.98
N PRO A 415 -9.22 -26.71 21.00
CA PRO A 415 -8.96 -26.06 22.28
C PRO A 415 -7.70 -26.61 22.96
N VAL A 416 -6.82 -25.71 23.38
CA VAL A 416 -5.57 -26.06 24.08
C VAL A 416 -5.53 -25.27 25.39
N PRO A 417 -5.09 -25.93 26.52
CA PRO A 417 -4.92 -25.24 27.79
C PRO A 417 -3.97 -24.04 27.66
N THR A 418 -4.29 -22.94 28.30
CA THR A 418 -3.50 -21.69 28.22
C THR A 418 -2.12 -21.80 28.88
N ASP A 419 -1.93 -22.77 29.79
CA ASP A 419 -0.66 -23.07 30.46
C ASP A 419 0.14 -24.19 29.76
N ALA A 420 -0.30 -24.62 28.58
CA ALA A 420 0.34 -25.70 27.86
C ALA A 420 1.77 -25.34 27.43
N THR A 421 2.64 -26.35 27.44
CA THR A 421 4.04 -26.22 27.04
C THR A 421 4.21 -26.79 25.63
N VAL A 422 4.72 -25.97 24.71
CA VAL A 422 5.00 -26.38 23.34
C VAL A 422 6.45 -26.81 23.19
N VAL A 423 6.72 -27.70 22.24
CA VAL A 423 8.08 -28.10 21.87
C VAL A 423 8.64 -27.03 20.92
N SER A 424 9.69 -26.30 21.34
CA SER A 424 10.36 -25.29 20.54
C SER A 424 11.55 -25.83 19.75
N LYS A 425 12.12 -26.97 20.15
CA LYS A 425 13.23 -27.63 19.45
C LYS A 425 13.03 -29.14 19.49
N GLY A 426 13.38 -29.85 18.41
CA GLY A 426 13.20 -31.29 18.30
C GLY A 426 11.85 -31.75 17.73
N ALA A 427 10.99 -30.84 17.29
CA ALA A 427 9.68 -31.16 16.70
C ALA A 427 9.77 -32.11 15.48
N PHE A 428 10.83 -31.98 14.66
CA PHE A 428 11.05 -32.86 13.53
C PHE A 428 11.28 -34.33 13.93
N TYR A 429 11.99 -34.57 15.03
CA TYR A 429 12.17 -35.92 15.56
C TYR A 429 10.84 -36.54 16.02
N LEU A 430 10.01 -35.75 16.71
CA LEU A 430 8.67 -36.20 17.12
C LEU A 430 7.80 -36.49 15.90
N LEU A 431 7.86 -35.69 14.85
CA LEU A 431 7.14 -35.94 13.60
C LEU A 431 7.59 -37.22 12.91
N SER A 432 8.91 -37.46 12.85
CA SER A 432 9.45 -38.70 12.28
C SER A 432 8.94 -39.93 13.07
N LYS A 433 8.92 -39.85 14.37
CA LYS A 433 8.47 -40.95 15.22
C LYS A 433 6.94 -41.17 15.16
N SER A 434 6.16 -40.10 14.96
CA SER A 434 4.70 -40.20 14.75
C SER A 434 4.33 -41.00 13.51
N ARG A 435 5.16 -40.89 12.46
CA ARG A 435 4.95 -41.60 11.19
C ARG A 435 5.38 -43.06 11.24
N THR A 436 6.41 -43.40 12.03
CA THR A 436 6.88 -44.77 12.20
C THR A 436 6.08 -45.59 13.20
N GLY A 437 5.35 -44.94 14.15
CA GLY A 437 4.49 -45.62 15.09
C GLY A 437 3.16 -46.11 14.54
N GLY A 438 2.70 -45.59 13.42
CA GLY A 438 1.44 -46.01 12.75
C GLY A 438 1.53 -47.29 11.91
N GLU A 439 2.73 -47.82 11.67
CA GLU A 439 2.91 -49.04 10.84
C GLU A 439 3.01 -50.33 11.71
N MET A 440 2.95 -50.28 13.02
CA MET A 440 3.10 -51.49 13.87
C MET A 440 1.81 -52.07 14.44
N GLU A 441 0.63 -51.58 14.08
CA GLU A 441 -0.65 -52.17 14.53
C GLU A 441 -1.46 -52.88 13.43
N ALA A 442 -0.82 -53.22 12.31
CA ALA A 442 -1.46 -54.01 11.26
C ALA A 442 -0.75 -55.33 11.03
N HIS A 443 -0.65 -56.17 12.10
CA HIS A 443 -0.41 -57.60 11.96
C HIS A 443 -1.05 -58.39 13.12
#